data_bbdbe2ab13b8e13a9257b383d9aecae7
#
_entry.id   bbdbe2ab13b8e13a9257b383d9aecae7
#
_cell.length_a   1.000
_cell.length_b   1.000
_cell.length_c   1.000
_cell.angle_alpha   90.00
_cell.angle_beta   90.00
_cell.angle_gamma   90.00
#
_symmetry.space_group_name_H-M   'P 1'
#
loop_
_entity.id
_entity.type
_entity.pdbx_description
1 polymer ?
#
loop_
_entity_poly.entity_id
_entity_poly.type
_entity_poly.pdbx_seq_one_letter_code
_entity_poly.pdbx_strand_id
1 'polypeptide(L)'
;MTRRNSIIICSLLAFGIAVLILAGLVAEGDNNDIVLNSNPGVLELIPSRGDEVIAQTNVGVVFSPTWTGEIISIGDAQIPLDQQRVERGLNSVVFRPETGKIIERLPAGDICASIAYWEVQTPGRRSNLNWCFRVIG
;
A
#
# COMPACT_ATOMS: atom_id res chain seq x y z
N MET A 1 -50.51 -22.65 -7.48
CA MET A 1 -49.20 -22.86 -8.11
C MET A 1 -49.01 -24.34 -8.39
N THR A 2 -48.70 -24.68 -9.59
CA THR A 2 -48.38 -26.07 -9.92
C THR A 2 -47.02 -26.45 -9.39
N ARG A 3 -46.85 -27.67 -8.90
CA ARG A 3 -45.62 -28.19 -8.32
C ARG A 3 -44.37 -27.93 -9.22
N ARG A 4 -44.60 -27.90 -10.52
CA ARG A 4 -43.57 -27.62 -11.54
C ARG A 4 -43.07 -26.16 -11.50
N ASN A 5 -43.96 -25.21 -11.26
CA ASN A 5 -43.57 -23.78 -11.16
C ASN A 5 -42.79 -23.49 -9.88
N SER A 6 -43.11 -24.18 -8.78
CA SER A 6 -42.38 -24.04 -7.52
C SER A 6 -40.94 -24.54 -7.65
N ILE A 7 -40.70 -25.63 -8.36
CA ILE A 7 -39.36 -26.19 -8.60
C ILE A 7 -38.52 -25.22 -9.45
N ILE A 8 -39.10 -24.60 -10.46
CA ILE A 8 -38.41 -23.63 -11.33
C ILE A 8 -38.03 -22.39 -10.53
N ILE A 9 -38.91 -21.89 -9.71
CA ILE A 9 -38.64 -20.70 -8.86
C ILE A 9 -37.55 -20.97 -7.84
N CYS A 10 -37.58 -22.13 -7.18
CA CYS A 10 -36.54 -22.53 -6.23
C CYS A 10 -35.17 -22.72 -6.90
N SER A 11 -35.16 -23.28 -8.10
CA SER A 11 -33.93 -23.46 -8.89
C SER A 11 -33.31 -22.12 -9.32
N LEU A 12 -34.13 -21.18 -9.77
CA LEU A 12 -33.66 -19.84 -10.13
C LEU A 12 -33.14 -19.05 -8.94
N LEU A 13 -33.80 -19.15 -7.78
CA LEU A 13 -33.36 -18.55 -6.54
C LEU A 13 -32.00 -19.12 -6.08
N ALA A 14 -31.85 -20.44 -6.09
CA ALA A 14 -30.62 -21.12 -5.71
C ALA A 14 -29.46 -20.72 -6.64
N PHE A 15 -29.71 -20.62 -7.94
CA PHE A 15 -28.71 -20.18 -8.91
C PHE A 15 -28.31 -18.70 -8.70
N GLY A 16 -29.28 -17.82 -8.43
CA GLY A 16 -29.02 -16.42 -8.14
C GLY A 16 -28.16 -16.23 -6.89
N ILE A 17 -28.44 -16.98 -5.83
CA ILE A 17 -27.65 -16.94 -4.59
C ILE A 17 -26.23 -17.48 -4.82
N ALA A 18 -26.08 -18.55 -5.60
CA ALA A 18 -24.77 -19.11 -5.93
C ALA A 18 -23.92 -18.11 -6.74
N VAL A 19 -24.50 -17.38 -7.67
CA VAL A 19 -23.80 -16.32 -8.44
C VAL A 19 -23.39 -15.16 -7.55
N LEU A 20 -24.23 -14.75 -6.60
CA LEU A 20 -23.90 -13.68 -5.66
C LEU A 20 -22.76 -14.07 -4.71
N ILE A 21 -22.73 -15.31 -4.25
CA ILE A 21 -21.63 -15.83 -3.41
C ILE A 21 -20.33 -15.86 -4.20
N LEU A 22 -20.35 -16.36 -5.44
CA LEU A 22 -19.19 -16.37 -6.31
C LEU A 22 -18.70 -14.95 -6.63
N ALA A 23 -19.60 -14.02 -6.90
CA ALA A 23 -19.25 -12.61 -7.12
C ALA A 23 -18.64 -11.98 -5.86
N GLY A 24 -19.14 -12.30 -4.67
CA GLY A 24 -18.58 -11.86 -3.40
C GLY A 24 -17.16 -12.37 -3.15
N LEU A 25 -16.91 -13.65 -3.47
CA LEU A 25 -15.58 -14.25 -3.32
C LEU A 25 -14.54 -13.70 -4.32
N VAL A 26 -14.99 -13.29 -5.50
CA VAL A 26 -14.11 -12.69 -6.53
C VAL A 26 -13.95 -11.18 -6.33
N ALA A 27 -14.90 -10.52 -5.67
CA ALA A 27 -14.87 -9.09 -5.41
C ALA A 27 -14.07 -8.71 -4.15
N GLU A 28 -13.64 -9.66 -3.34
CA GLU A 28 -12.53 -9.48 -2.42
C GLU A 28 -11.24 -9.39 -3.25
N GLY A 29 -11.18 -8.31 -4.04
CA GLY A 29 -9.99 -8.00 -4.82
C GLY A 29 -8.81 -7.81 -3.88
N ASP A 30 -7.71 -8.36 -4.28
CA ASP A 30 -6.37 -8.32 -3.73
C ASP A 30 -5.86 -6.92 -3.34
N ASN A 31 -6.58 -6.20 -2.50
CA ASN A 31 -6.04 -5.03 -1.83
C ASN A 31 -5.33 -5.40 -0.52
N ASN A 32 -5.25 -6.68 -0.23
CA ASN A 32 -4.49 -7.20 0.88
C ASN A 32 -3.07 -7.52 0.41
N ASP A 33 -2.23 -6.51 0.39
CA ASP A 33 -0.79 -6.75 0.31
C ASP A 33 -0.42 -7.63 1.52
N ILE A 34 -0.10 -8.90 1.25
CA ILE A 34 0.26 -9.88 2.28
C ILE A 34 1.41 -9.36 3.13
N VAL A 35 2.30 -8.57 2.54
CA VAL A 35 3.42 -7.94 3.25
C VAL A 35 2.93 -6.89 4.24
N LEU A 36 1.91 -6.10 3.90
CA LEU A 36 1.29 -5.15 4.84
C LEU A 36 0.59 -5.87 5.97
N ASN A 37 -0.14 -6.95 5.69
CA ASN A 37 -0.82 -7.73 6.71
C ASN A 37 0.14 -8.39 7.70
N SER A 38 1.37 -8.70 7.29
CA SER A 38 2.40 -9.26 8.15
C SER A 38 3.21 -8.21 8.93
N ASN A 39 3.02 -6.92 8.63
CA ASN A 39 3.71 -5.80 9.26
C ASN A 39 2.72 -4.90 10.00
N PRO A 40 2.45 -5.15 11.28
CA PRO A 40 1.41 -4.45 12.04
C PRO A 40 1.66 -2.95 12.18
N GLY A 41 2.89 -2.50 12.00
CA GLY A 41 3.27 -1.10 12.09
C GLY A 41 2.98 -0.27 10.85
N VAL A 42 2.67 -0.88 9.71
CA VAL A 42 2.48 -0.20 8.43
C VAL A 42 1.05 -0.40 7.94
N LEU A 43 0.34 0.71 7.69
CA LEU A 43 -1.02 0.70 7.17
C LEU A 43 -1.08 0.83 5.65
N GLU A 44 -0.22 1.66 5.06
CA GLU A 44 -0.26 1.98 3.65
C GLU A 44 1.13 2.33 3.12
N LEU A 45 1.44 1.88 1.93
CA LEU A 45 2.61 2.28 1.15
C LEU A 45 2.20 3.26 0.06
N ILE A 46 3.02 4.29 -0.16
CA ILE A 46 2.79 5.34 -1.15
C ILE A 46 4.02 5.44 -2.06
N PRO A 47 3.91 5.09 -3.34
CA PRO A 47 2.82 4.37 -3.98
C PRO A 47 2.72 2.93 -3.50
N SER A 48 1.60 2.27 -3.76
CA SER A 48 1.43 0.86 -3.41
C SER A 48 2.40 -0.02 -4.19
N ARG A 49 2.69 -1.20 -3.66
CA ARG A 49 3.55 -2.17 -4.33
C ARG A 49 3.04 -2.50 -5.73
N GLY A 50 3.91 -2.37 -6.72
CA GLY A 50 3.60 -2.69 -8.11
C GLY A 50 2.84 -1.61 -8.88
N ASP A 51 2.52 -0.47 -8.25
CA ASP A 51 1.87 0.65 -8.92
C ASP A 51 2.73 1.25 -10.04
N GLU A 52 2.08 1.80 -11.03
CA GLU A 52 2.69 2.63 -12.06
C GLU A 52 2.42 4.11 -11.74
N VAL A 53 3.47 4.90 -11.66
CA VAL A 53 3.40 6.29 -11.23
C VAL A 53 4.25 7.21 -12.09
N ILE A 54 4.00 8.50 -12.00
CA ILE A 54 4.79 9.53 -12.69
C ILE A 54 6.01 9.96 -11.86
N ALA A 55 6.97 10.60 -12.51
CA ALA A 55 8.24 10.99 -11.91
C ALA A 55 8.15 11.97 -10.72
N GLN A 56 7.03 12.68 -10.55
CA GLN A 56 6.80 13.62 -9.46
C GLN A 56 5.98 13.03 -8.31
N THR A 57 5.70 11.75 -8.33
CA THR A 57 4.90 11.07 -7.30
C THR A 57 5.61 11.10 -5.95
N ASN A 58 4.87 11.36 -4.90
CA ASN A 58 5.35 11.25 -3.53
C ASN A 58 5.64 9.79 -3.19
N VAL A 59 6.68 9.57 -2.41
CA VAL A 59 7.03 8.25 -1.88
C VAL A 59 6.99 8.30 -0.36
N GLY A 60 6.29 7.40 0.25
CA GLY A 60 6.15 7.43 1.71
C GLY A 60 5.38 6.25 2.25
N VAL A 61 5.04 6.36 3.52
CA VAL A 61 4.37 5.31 4.27
C VAL A 61 3.47 5.93 5.35
N VAL A 62 2.30 5.32 5.52
CA VAL A 62 1.39 5.60 6.64
C VAL A 62 1.57 4.51 7.68
N PHE A 63 1.83 4.90 8.90
CA PHE A 63 2.04 3.98 10.02
C PHE A 63 0.76 3.76 10.82
N SER A 64 0.68 2.61 11.47
CA SER A 64 -0.33 2.35 12.50
C SER A 64 -0.16 3.32 13.67
N PRO A 65 -1.23 3.62 14.43
CA PRO A 65 -1.09 4.36 15.69
C PRO A 65 -0.02 3.74 16.58
N THR A 66 0.75 4.56 17.28
CA THR A 66 1.90 4.14 18.12
C THR A 66 3.15 3.71 17.36
N TRP A 67 3.12 3.68 16.04
CA TRP A 67 4.27 3.40 15.19
C TRP A 67 4.76 4.65 14.46
N THR A 68 6.04 4.66 14.15
CA THR A 68 6.71 5.71 13.36
C THR A 68 7.87 5.12 12.57
N GLY A 69 8.48 5.92 11.74
CA GLY A 69 9.61 5.47 10.95
C GLY A 69 10.23 6.57 10.11
N GLU A 70 11.14 6.16 9.23
CA GLU A 70 11.85 7.03 8.32
C GLU A 70 12.09 6.34 6.98
N ILE A 71 12.18 7.12 5.92
CA ILE A 71 12.59 6.62 4.61
C ILE A 71 14.11 6.51 4.60
N ILE A 72 14.63 5.34 4.29
CA ILE A 72 16.08 5.10 4.20
C ILE A 72 16.58 5.43 2.81
N SER A 73 15.95 4.85 1.79
CA SER A 73 16.38 5.02 0.40
C SER A 73 15.22 4.94 -0.58
N ILE A 74 15.40 5.58 -1.71
CA ILE A 74 14.54 5.46 -2.89
C ILE A 74 15.46 5.21 -4.07
N GLY A 75 15.36 4.03 -4.68
CA GLY A 75 16.34 3.59 -5.67
C GLY A 75 17.74 3.53 -5.07
N ASP A 76 18.71 4.16 -5.73
CA ASP A 76 20.11 4.21 -5.28
C ASP A 76 20.40 5.40 -4.34
N ALA A 77 19.44 6.28 -4.12
CA ALA A 77 19.61 7.47 -3.30
C ALA A 77 19.19 7.22 -1.85
N GLN A 78 20.08 7.54 -0.92
CA GLN A 78 19.73 7.63 0.49
C GLN A 78 19.02 8.97 0.76
N ILE A 79 17.93 8.91 1.48
CA ILE A 79 17.10 10.09 1.72
C ILE A 79 17.46 10.72 3.05
N PRO A 80 17.97 11.97 3.07
CA PRO A 80 18.27 12.69 4.30
C PRO A 80 16.99 12.94 5.12
N LEU A 81 17.11 12.91 6.42
CA LEU A 81 15.97 13.12 7.32
C LEU A 81 15.34 14.51 7.15
N ASP A 82 16.14 15.52 6.86
CA ASP A 82 15.69 16.91 6.64
C ASP A 82 14.92 17.10 5.33
N GLN A 83 14.96 16.14 4.42
CA GLN A 83 14.21 16.15 3.18
C GLN A 83 12.92 15.32 3.24
N GLN A 84 12.66 14.66 4.35
CA GLN A 84 11.45 13.89 4.60
C GLN A 84 10.44 14.74 5.38
N ARG A 85 9.17 14.64 5.01
CA ARG A 85 8.10 15.33 5.69
C ARG A 85 7.35 14.37 6.61
N VAL A 86 7.34 14.68 7.90
CA VAL A 86 6.55 13.95 8.88
C VAL A 86 5.20 14.64 9.00
N GLU A 87 4.14 13.94 8.64
CA GLU A 87 2.77 14.43 8.74
C GLU A 87 2.10 13.79 9.96
N ARG A 88 2.17 14.47 11.08
CA ARG A 88 1.70 13.93 12.38
C ARG A 88 0.22 13.64 12.40
N GLY A 89 -0.59 14.46 11.75
CA GLY A 89 -2.04 14.24 11.67
C GLY A 89 -2.45 12.98 10.92
N LEU A 90 -1.65 12.54 9.94
CA LEU A 90 -1.87 11.34 9.16
C LEU A 90 -0.98 10.18 9.61
N ASN A 91 -0.10 10.40 10.58
CA ASN A 91 0.92 9.46 11.03
C ASN A 91 1.73 8.87 9.85
N SER A 92 2.20 9.74 8.97
CA SER A 92 2.92 9.37 7.76
C SER A 92 4.26 10.08 7.65
N VAL A 93 5.15 9.47 6.88
CA VAL A 93 6.44 10.05 6.47
C VAL A 93 6.48 10.00 4.94
N VAL A 94 6.74 11.14 4.31
CA VAL A 94 6.66 11.29 2.85
C VAL A 94 7.87 12.04 2.33
N PHE A 95 8.44 11.55 1.24
CA PHE A 95 9.40 12.26 0.41
C PHE A 95 8.72 12.75 -0.87
N ARG A 96 8.87 14.02 -1.15
CA ARG A 96 8.39 14.63 -2.38
C ARG A 96 9.58 14.97 -3.28
N PRO A 97 9.70 14.38 -4.48
CA PRO A 97 10.69 14.80 -5.45
C PRO A 97 10.48 16.28 -5.83
N GLU A 98 11.54 17.06 -5.77
CA GLU A 98 11.48 18.48 -5.99
C GLU A 98 12.87 19.03 -6.30
N THR A 99 12.93 20.13 -7.05
CA THR A 99 14.19 20.81 -7.34
C THR A 99 14.93 21.20 -6.07
N GLY A 100 16.22 20.88 -6.00
CA GLY A 100 17.08 21.13 -4.84
C GLY A 100 17.15 19.98 -3.83
N LYS A 101 16.34 18.94 -3.98
CA LYS A 101 16.43 17.72 -3.17
C LYS A 101 17.36 16.68 -3.79
N ILE A 102 17.68 15.64 -3.00
CA ILE A 102 18.56 14.54 -3.46
C ILE A 102 17.96 13.83 -4.68
N ILE A 103 16.64 13.77 -4.79
CA ILE A 103 15.92 13.30 -5.98
C ILE A 103 15.00 14.43 -6.42
N GLU A 104 15.29 15.00 -7.57
CA GLU A 104 14.43 16.03 -8.18
C GLU A 104 13.27 15.44 -8.96
N ARG A 105 13.50 14.28 -9.57
CA ARG A 105 12.52 13.47 -10.30
C ARG A 105 12.88 12.00 -10.12
N LEU A 106 11.87 11.17 -9.90
CA LEU A 106 12.08 9.73 -9.84
C LEU A 106 12.56 9.20 -11.21
N PRO A 107 13.60 8.37 -11.26
CA PRO A 107 14.05 7.78 -12.51
C PRO A 107 13.00 6.83 -13.08
N ALA A 108 12.86 6.82 -14.42
CA ALA A 108 11.94 5.91 -15.10
C ALA A 108 12.37 4.45 -14.93
N GLY A 109 11.41 3.56 -14.87
CA GLY A 109 11.62 2.13 -14.71
C GLY A 109 11.22 1.60 -13.34
N ASP A 110 11.62 0.38 -13.05
CA ASP A 110 11.35 -0.25 -11.76
C ASP A 110 12.27 0.34 -10.69
N ILE A 111 11.69 0.79 -9.60
CA ILE A 111 12.40 1.42 -8.49
C ILE A 111 11.88 0.88 -7.18
N CYS A 112 12.77 0.66 -6.22
CA CYS A 112 12.41 0.17 -4.90
C CYS A 112 12.71 1.21 -3.84
N ALA A 113 11.83 1.32 -2.86
CA ALA A 113 12.02 2.15 -1.68
C ALA A 113 12.22 1.28 -0.44
N SER A 114 12.96 1.82 0.51
CA SER A 114 13.26 1.16 1.78
C SER A 114 12.95 2.10 2.93
N ILE A 115 12.29 1.57 3.94
CA ILE A 115 12.00 2.28 5.18
C ILE A 115 12.50 1.52 6.39
N ALA A 116 12.79 2.24 7.47
CA ALA A 116 12.92 1.70 8.81
C ALA A 116 11.72 2.19 9.64
N TYR A 117 11.13 1.32 10.44
CA TYR A 117 10.00 1.67 11.29
C TYR A 117 10.10 0.95 12.63
N TRP A 118 9.48 1.54 13.64
CA TRP A 118 9.51 1.03 15.01
C TRP A 118 8.30 1.51 15.80
N GLU A 119 8.02 0.83 16.86
CA GLU A 119 7.02 1.28 17.84
C GLU A 119 7.61 2.42 18.68
N VAL A 120 6.84 3.49 18.87
CA VAL A 120 7.30 4.72 19.55
C VAL A 120 7.83 4.42 20.96
N GLN A 121 7.23 3.44 21.66
CA GLN A 121 7.65 3.07 23.01
C GLN A 121 8.92 2.19 23.05
N THR A 122 9.28 1.58 21.93
CA THR A 122 10.45 0.69 21.83
C THR A 122 11.33 1.07 20.62
N PRO A 123 11.92 2.27 20.60
CA PRO A 123 12.64 2.78 19.43
C PRO A 123 13.92 1.98 19.08
N GLY A 124 14.40 1.15 20.00
CA GLY A 124 15.54 0.27 19.76
C GLY A 124 15.21 -0.97 18.93
N ARG A 125 13.93 -1.29 18.74
CA ARG A 125 13.47 -2.42 17.90
C ARG A 125 13.03 -1.90 16.53
N ARG A 126 13.98 -1.75 15.64
CA ARG A 126 13.72 -1.30 14.27
C ARG A 126 13.46 -2.49 13.36
N SER A 127 12.46 -2.34 12.50
CA SER A 127 12.17 -3.25 11.40
C SER A 127 12.37 -2.51 10.08
N ASN A 128 12.67 -3.25 9.03
CA ASN A 128 12.85 -2.71 7.69
C ASN A 128 11.78 -3.27 6.75
N LEU A 129 11.32 -2.44 5.82
CA LEU A 129 10.40 -2.83 4.77
C LEU A 129 10.88 -2.26 3.44
N ASN A 130 10.88 -3.09 2.41
CA ASN A 130 11.21 -2.72 1.05
C ASN A 130 10.00 -3.00 0.14
N TRP A 131 9.73 -2.09 -0.77
CA TRP A 131 8.73 -2.33 -1.80
C TRP A 131 9.15 -1.65 -3.09
N CYS A 132 8.62 -2.16 -4.20
CA CYS A 132 8.96 -1.68 -5.53
C CYS A 132 7.71 -1.25 -6.28
N PHE A 133 7.90 -0.28 -7.17
CA PHE A 133 6.88 0.25 -8.05
C PHE A 133 7.54 0.69 -9.37
N ARG A 134 6.73 1.04 -10.36
CA ARG A 134 7.24 1.45 -11.67
C ARG A 134 6.98 2.93 -11.91
N VAL A 135 8.02 3.63 -12.35
CA VAL A 135 7.91 5.03 -12.78
C VAL A 135 7.84 5.06 -14.30
N ILE A 136 6.77 5.63 -14.81
CA ILE A 136 6.55 5.89 -16.22
C ILE A 136 6.92 7.34 -16.54
N GLY A 137 7.64 7.53 -17.61
CA GLY A 137 8.09 8.89 -17.93
C GLY A 137 8.35 9.12 -19.39
#